data_e8e24f3d8f7dcd8a621cfd8ae2dd9067
#
_entry.id   e8e24f3d8f7dcd8a621cfd8ae2dd9067
#
_cell.length_a   1.000
_cell.length_b   1.000
_cell.length_c   1.000
_cell.angle_alpha   90.00
_cell.angle_beta   90.00
_cell.angle_gamma   90.00
#
_symmetry.space_group_name_H-M   'P 1'
#
loop_
_entity.id
_entity.type
_entity.pdbx_description
1 polymer ?
#
loop_
_entity_poly.entity_id
_entity_poly.type
_entity_poly.pdbx_seq_one_letter_code
_entity_poly.pdbx_strand_id
1 'polypeptide(L)'
;MTEKNVMPYVEDFLTQKGKKLTGQAFQYLRALFQTWSDISLLYVFSELEKLCIMQPNHCADIDVGDLDNLFAGTMEKNLFTFMDYFLRRDGGRAVPLAEALFARPDIFLKNTGYMLSRLRLLLAYKELKRSRTGPRQCENIMMQINKGRSVKYVLYHLQKVVSYWTIEELHEIISNIFVLQRNIRRGTASVSDMGPLVCLYCSHKGGV
;
A
#
# COMPACT_ATOMS: atom_id res chain seq x y z
N MET A 1 17.14 -4.30 2.54
CA MET A 1 16.76 -5.62 1.97
C MET A 1 15.41 -5.51 1.25
N THR A 2 15.06 -6.49 0.38
CA THR A 2 13.73 -6.54 -0.28
C THR A 2 12.81 -7.50 0.46
N GLU A 3 11.48 -7.34 0.28
CA GLU A 3 10.48 -8.21 0.93
C GLU A 3 10.68 -9.72 0.65
N LYS A 4 11.19 -10.06 -0.54
CA LYS A 4 11.46 -11.47 -0.92
C LYS A 4 12.55 -12.10 -0.05
N ASN A 5 13.54 -11.31 0.32
CA ASN A 5 14.68 -11.80 1.11
C ASN A 5 14.40 -11.76 2.61
N VAL A 6 13.45 -10.93 3.06
CA VAL A 6 13.14 -10.75 4.49
C VAL A 6 12.16 -11.79 5.00
N MET A 7 11.15 -12.16 4.19
CA MET A 7 10.08 -13.06 4.64
C MET A 7 10.57 -14.41 5.19
N PRO A 8 11.54 -15.11 4.57
CA PRO A 8 12.06 -16.35 5.14
C PRO A 8 12.65 -16.16 6.55
N TYR A 9 13.39 -15.06 6.77
CA TYR A 9 13.96 -14.77 8.10
C TYR A 9 12.88 -14.46 9.14
N VAL A 10 11.77 -13.82 8.72
CA VAL A 10 10.63 -13.57 9.61
C VAL A 10 9.96 -14.88 10.01
N GLU A 11 9.73 -15.79 9.06
CA GLU A 11 9.14 -17.10 9.33
C GLU A 11 10.02 -17.94 10.25
N ASP A 12 11.33 -17.97 10.01
CA ASP A 12 12.30 -18.68 10.84
C ASP A 12 12.32 -18.10 12.28
N PHE A 13 12.35 -16.76 12.41
CA PHE A 13 12.31 -16.08 13.70
C PHE A 13 11.05 -16.44 14.50
N LEU A 14 9.89 -16.37 13.88
CA LEU A 14 8.62 -16.70 14.53
C LEU A 14 8.53 -18.17 14.89
N THR A 15 9.02 -19.06 14.03
CA THR A 15 9.07 -20.51 14.31
C THR A 15 9.92 -20.81 15.52
N GLN A 16 11.08 -20.16 15.70
CA GLN A 16 11.92 -20.28 16.90
C GLN A 16 11.21 -19.82 18.17
N LYS A 17 10.25 -18.88 18.06
CA LYS A 17 9.43 -18.39 19.19
C LYS A 17 8.13 -19.21 19.37
N GLY A 18 7.93 -20.29 18.62
CA GLY A 18 6.72 -21.11 18.66
C GLY A 18 5.49 -20.42 18.06
N LYS A 19 5.69 -19.42 17.20
CA LYS A 19 4.64 -18.63 16.56
C LYS A 19 4.65 -18.84 15.05
N LYS A 20 3.51 -18.58 14.39
CA LYS A 20 3.41 -18.60 12.93
C LYS A 20 2.45 -17.51 12.43
N LEU A 21 2.66 -17.06 11.21
CA LEU A 21 1.73 -16.15 10.54
C LEU A 21 0.56 -16.94 9.95
N THR A 22 -0.65 -16.43 10.11
CA THR A 22 -1.76 -16.91 9.25
C THR A 22 -1.48 -16.58 7.79
N GLY A 23 -2.09 -17.30 6.85
CA GLY A 23 -1.90 -17.02 5.41
C GLY A 23 -2.25 -15.57 5.02
N GLN A 24 -3.24 -14.97 5.70
CA GLN A 24 -3.61 -13.57 5.49
C GLN A 24 -2.57 -12.62 6.08
N ALA A 25 -2.08 -12.88 7.30
CA ALA A 25 -1.03 -12.10 7.94
C ALA A 25 0.29 -12.13 7.13
N PHE A 26 0.66 -13.29 6.58
CA PHE A 26 1.81 -13.41 5.69
C PHE A 26 1.68 -12.50 4.45
N GLN A 27 0.53 -12.54 3.77
CA GLN A 27 0.32 -11.69 2.59
C GLN A 27 0.25 -10.20 2.94
N TYR A 28 -0.35 -9.87 4.07
CA TYR A 28 -0.39 -8.51 4.60
C TYR A 28 1.01 -7.97 4.88
N LEU A 29 1.81 -8.69 5.67
CA LEU A 29 3.18 -8.28 6.04
C LEU A 29 4.06 -8.13 4.80
N ARG A 30 3.96 -9.05 3.86
CA ARG A 30 4.65 -8.97 2.58
C ARG A 30 4.25 -7.73 1.78
N ALA A 31 2.96 -7.40 1.71
CA ALA A 31 2.46 -6.19 1.03
C ALA A 31 2.94 -4.93 1.75
N LEU A 32 2.94 -4.91 3.08
CA LEU A 32 3.47 -3.81 3.88
C LEU A 32 4.96 -3.59 3.58
N PHE A 33 5.78 -4.63 3.60
CA PHE A 33 7.21 -4.52 3.29
C PHE A 33 7.50 -4.05 1.86
N GLN A 34 6.59 -4.24 0.90
CA GLN A 34 6.72 -3.66 -0.43
C GLN A 34 6.66 -2.12 -0.44
N THR A 35 6.09 -1.51 0.61
CA THR A 35 6.06 -0.04 0.76
C THR A 35 7.41 0.50 1.26
N TRP A 36 8.21 -0.34 1.91
CA TRP A 36 9.47 0.06 2.53
C TRP A 36 10.56 0.19 1.47
N SER A 37 11.35 1.26 1.56
CA SER A 37 12.49 1.48 0.66
C SER A 37 13.69 0.61 1.05
N ASP A 38 13.88 0.43 2.35
CA ASP A 38 14.89 -0.44 2.94
C ASP A 38 14.31 -1.10 4.20
N ILE A 39 14.55 -2.39 4.36
CA ILE A 39 14.02 -3.17 5.46
C ILE A 39 15.18 -3.54 6.38
N SER A 40 15.17 -2.97 7.59
CA SER A 40 16.08 -3.36 8.65
C SER A 40 15.55 -4.61 9.37
N LEU A 41 16.25 -5.73 9.26
CA LEU A 41 15.89 -6.96 9.97
C LEU A 41 15.88 -6.78 11.48
N LEU A 42 16.84 -6.02 12.00
CA LEU A 42 16.93 -5.73 13.44
C LEU A 42 15.66 -5.04 13.94
N TYR A 43 15.18 -4.05 13.19
CA TYR A 43 13.93 -3.37 13.53
C TYR A 43 12.73 -4.33 13.46
N VAL A 44 12.60 -5.09 12.36
CA VAL A 44 11.50 -6.04 12.18
C VAL A 44 11.48 -7.08 13.32
N PHE A 45 12.63 -7.65 13.66
CA PHE A 45 12.73 -8.63 14.75
C PHE A 45 12.42 -8.03 16.10
N SER A 46 12.89 -6.81 16.38
CA SER A 46 12.54 -6.07 17.60
C SER A 46 11.04 -5.87 17.76
N GLU A 47 10.35 -5.51 16.68
CA GLU A 47 8.89 -5.35 16.71
C GLU A 47 8.18 -6.70 16.87
N LEU A 48 8.57 -7.72 16.12
CA LEU A 48 7.99 -9.06 16.23
C LEU A 48 8.24 -9.69 17.59
N GLU A 49 9.39 -9.40 18.23
CA GLU A 49 9.68 -9.88 19.58
C GLU A 49 8.73 -9.26 20.62
N LYS A 50 8.44 -7.95 20.50
CA LYS A 50 7.42 -7.30 21.35
C LYS A 50 6.07 -8.01 21.20
N LEU A 51 5.67 -8.31 19.96
CA LEU A 51 4.43 -9.03 19.69
C LEU A 51 4.42 -10.41 20.37
N CYS A 52 5.51 -11.17 20.22
CA CYS A 52 5.64 -12.49 20.85
C CYS A 52 5.55 -12.44 22.38
N ILE A 53 6.06 -11.35 23.01
CA ILE A 53 5.98 -11.14 24.45
C ILE A 53 4.55 -10.76 24.88
N MET A 54 3.87 -9.94 24.09
CA MET A 54 2.50 -9.48 24.39
C MET A 54 1.43 -10.55 24.19
N GLN A 55 1.66 -11.48 23.28
CA GLN A 55 0.71 -12.56 23.02
C GLN A 55 0.86 -13.72 24.04
N PRO A 56 -0.26 -14.29 24.52
CA PRO A 56 -0.22 -15.46 25.40
C PRO A 56 0.52 -16.64 24.74
N ASN A 57 1.23 -17.44 25.56
CA ASN A 57 2.02 -18.57 25.05
C ASN A 57 1.18 -19.64 24.32
N HIS A 58 -0.12 -19.75 24.61
CA HIS A 58 -1.03 -20.70 23.95
C HIS A 58 -1.55 -20.20 22.58
N CYS A 59 -1.34 -18.95 22.23
CA CYS A 59 -1.74 -18.39 20.93
C CYS A 59 -0.57 -18.50 19.97
N ALA A 60 -0.58 -19.53 19.11
CA ALA A 60 0.51 -19.76 18.14
C ALA A 60 0.37 -18.90 16.89
N ASP A 61 -0.86 -18.51 16.52
CA ASP A 61 -1.17 -17.83 15.28
C ASP A 61 -1.15 -16.32 15.44
N ILE A 62 -0.39 -15.65 14.58
CA ILE A 62 -0.36 -14.19 14.44
C ILE A 62 -1.28 -13.81 13.28
N ASP A 63 -2.26 -12.95 13.54
CA ASP A 63 -3.21 -12.49 12.54
C ASP A 63 -2.87 -11.09 11.98
N VAL A 64 -3.72 -10.59 11.09
CA VAL A 64 -3.53 -9.26 10.47
C VAL A 64 -3.70 -8.15 11.51
N GLY A 65 -4.60 -8.31 12.48
CA GLY A 65 -4.84 -7.30 13.51
C GLY A 65 -3.63 -7.09 14.42
N ASP A 66 -2.94 -8.18 14.78
CA ASP A 66 -1.70 -8.13 15.55
C ASP A 66 -0.62 -7.32 14.82
N LEU A 67 -0.42 -7.60 13.54
CA LEU A 67 0.57 -6.89 12.71
C LEU A 67 0.16 -5.43 12.45
N ASP A 68 -1.12 -5.17 12.30
CA ASP A 68 -1.66 -3.82 12.10
C ASP A 68 -1.37 -2.92 13.29
N ASN A 69 -1.59 -3.43 14.49
CA ASN A 69 -1.28 -2.73 15.73
C ASN A 69 0.22 -2.54 15.92
N LEU A 70 1.02 -3.57 15.62
CA LEU A 70 2.47 -3.54 15.76
C LEU A 70 3.12 -2.43 14.94
N PHE A 71 2.71 -2.29 13.69
CA PHE A 71 3.30 -1.31 12.76
C PHE A 71 2.52 0.01 12.65
N ALA A 72 1.52 0.24 13.52
CA ALA A 72 0.61 1.39 13.42
C ALA A 72 1.31 2.76 13.37
N GLY A 73 2.45 2.92 14.05
CA GLY A 73 3.21 4.18 14.10
C GLY A 73 4.21 4.38 12.98
N THR A 74 4.39 3.44 12.05
CA THR A 74 5.40 3.58 10.98
C THR A 74 4.88 4.45 9.83
N MET A 75 5.79 5.21 9.21
CA MET A 75 5.44 6.01 8.02
C MET A 75 4.95 5.11 6.88
N GLU A 76 5.57 3.97 6.71
CA GLU A 76 5.22 2.98 5.69
C GLU A 76 3.82 2.41 5.92
N LYS A 77 3.44 2.14 7.16
CA LYS A 77 2.09 1.73 7.52
C LYS A 77 1.08 2.84 7.26
N ASN A 78 1.42 4.09 7.60
CA ASN A 78 0.57 5.24 7.32
C ASN A 78 0.35 5.43 5.81
N LEU A 79 1.38 5.24 4.97
CA LEU A 79 1.27 5.30 3.52
C LEU A 79 0.38 4.17 2.96
N PHE A 80 0.49 2.97 3.52
CA PHE A 80 -0.37 1.84 3.16
C PHE A 80 -1.84 2.13 3.52
N THR A 81 -2.07 2.62 4.74
CA THR A 81 -3.40 3.00 5.25
C THR A 81 -4.01 4.16 4.47
N PHE A 82 -3.20 5.18 4.15
CA PHE A 82 -3.61 6.28 3.28
C PHE A 82 -4.14 5.77 1.94
N MET A 83 -3.39 4.87 1.29
CA MET A 83 -3.82 4.32 -0.01
C MET A 83 -5.13 3.55 0.08
N ASP A 84 -5.36 2.82 1.18
CA ASP A 84 -6.63 2.11 1.36
C ASP A 84 -7.81 3.09 1.49
N TYR A 85 -7.68 4.15 2.30
CA TYR A 85 -8.72 5.18 2.42
C TYR A 85 -8.91 5.96 1.12
N PHE A 86 -7.82 6.35 0.47
CA PHE A 86 -7.88 7.09 -0.78
C PHE A 86 -8.60 6.30 -1.88
N LEU A 87 -8.25 5.03 -2.07
CA LEU A 87 -8.87 4.18 -3.09
C LEU A 87 -10.36 3.90 -2.79
N ARG A 88 -10.78 3.96 -1.52
CA ARG A 88 -12.18 3.90 -1.10
C ARG A 88 -12.90 5.24 -1.18
N ARG A 89 -12.24 6.30 -1.57
CA ARG A 89 -12.74 7.68 -1.58
C ARG A 89 -13.17 8.19 -0.20
N ASP A 90 -12.55 7.68 0.86
CA ASP A 90 -12.75 8.15 2.23
C ASP A 90 -11.89 9.39 2.49
N GLY A 91 -12.37 10.55 2.01
CA GLY A 91 -11.64 11.82 2.11
C GLY A 91 -11.43 12.26 3.55
N GLY A 92 -12.38 11.97 4.44
CA GLY A 92 -12.27 12.33 5.86
C GLY A 92 -11.06 11.74 6.55
N ARG A 93 -10.66 10.52 6.15
CA ARG A 93 -9.47 9.83 6.68
C ARG A 93 -8.24 9.96 5.78
N ALA A 94 -8.42 10.09 4.46
CA ALA A 94 -7.32 10.18 3.52
C ALA A 94 -6.60 11.55 3.58
N VAL A 95 -7.34 12.66 3.68
CA VAL A 95 -6.76 14.02 3.62
C VAL A 95 -5.79 14.29 4.78
N PRO A 96 -6.13 14.05 6.06
CA PRO A 96 -5.17 14.27 7.15
C PRO A 96 -3.90 13.42 7.03
N LEU A 97 -4.02 12.19 6.53
CA LEU A 97 -2.85 11.34 6.27
C LEU A 97 -2.02 11.86 5.09
N ALA A 98 -2.66 12.39 4.05
CA ALA A 98 -1.95 13.01 2.92
C ALA A 98 -1.12 14.20 3.38
N GLU A 99 -1.69 15.10 4.19
CA GLU A 99 -0.99 16.27 4.73
C GLU A 99 0.26 15.86 5.52
N ALA A 100 0.16 14.83 6.36
CA ALA A 100 1.30 14.32 7.12
C ALA A 100 2.35 13.61 6.25
N LEU A 101 1.90 12.76 5.31
CA LEU A 101 2.77 11.92 4.48
C LEU A 101 3.49 12.68 3.36
N PHE A 102 2.92 13.80 2.92
CA PHE A 102 3.46 14.58 1.80
C PHE A 102 3.99 15.95 2.25
N ALA A 103 4.13 16.20 3.56
CA ALA A 103 4.57 17.49 4.12
C ALA A 103 5.99 17.91 3.71
N ARG A 104 6.87 16.97 3.35
CA ARG A 104 8.29 17.21 3.09
C ARG A 104 8.66 16.86 1.65
N PRO A 105 9.40 17.72 0.92
CA PRO A 105 9.75 17.49 -0.48
C PRO A 105 10.58 16.22 -0.72
N ASP A 106 11.50 15.88 0.20
CA ASP A 106 12.34 14.68 0.12
C ASP A 106 11.51 13.38 0.22
N ILE A 107 10.47 13.37 1.05
CA ILE A 107 9.57 12.24 1.25
C ILE A 107 8.48 12.21 0.17
N PHE A 108 8.07 13.39 -0.31
CA PHE A 108 7.02 13.53 -1.31
C PHE A 108 7.25 12.65 -2.54
N LEU A 109 8.45 12.69 -3.13
CA LEU A 109 8.76 11.93 -4.34
C LEU A 109 8.69 10.41 -4.13
N LYS A 110 9.14 9.95 -2.96
CA LYS A 110 9.06 8.53 -2.58
C LYS A 110 7.60 8.10 -2.43
N ASN A 111 6.82 8.84 -1.67
CA ASN A 111 5.43 8.51 -1.35
C ASN A 111 4.53 8.60 -2.58
N THR A 112 4.69 9.61 -3.43
CA THR A 112 3.96 9.70 -4.71
C THR A 112 4.35 8.59 -5.68
N GLY A 113 5.59 8.11 -5.66
CA GLY A 113 6.02 6.94 -6.43
C GLY A 113 5.23 5.68 -6.06
N TYR A 114 5.04 5.44 -4.76
CA TYR A 114 4.19 4.34 -4.28
C TYR A 114 2.73 4.53 -4.70
N MET A 115 2.16 5.73 -4.50
CA MET A 115 0.80 6.07 -4.89
C MET A 115 0.57 5.82 -6.40
N LEU A 116 1.44 6.31 -7.26
CA LEU A 116 1.38 6.08 -8.70
C LEU A 116 1.44 4.60 -9.06
N SER A 117 2.28 3.83 -8.37
CA SER A 117 2.34 2.37 -8.60
C SER A 117 1.00 1.70 -8.30
N ARG A 118 0.33 2.08 -7.21
CA ARG A 118 -0.98 1.53 -6.83
C ARG A 118 -2.10 1.96 -7.78
N LEU A 119 -2.12 3.21 -8.21
CA LEU A 119 -3.08 3.72 -9.19
C LEU A 119 -2.93 3.02 -10.55
N ARG A 120 -1.69 2.80 -11.01
CA ARG A 120 -1.43 2.05 -12.25
C ARG A 120 -1.90 0.60 -12.16
N LEU A 121 -1.72 -0.04 -11.01
CA LEU A 121 -2.23 -1.40 -10.79
C LEU A 121 -3.77 -1.42 -10.82
N LEU A 122 -4.43 -0.42 -10.22
CA LEU A 122 -5.89 -0.31 -10.28
C LEU A 122 -6.39 -0.06 -11.70
N LEU A 123 -5.75 0.82 -12.45
CA LEU A 123 -6.06 1.10 -13.84
C LEU A 123 -5.93 -0.17 -14.69
N ALA A 124 -4.79 -0.84 -14.64
CA ALA A 124 -4.56 -2.07 -15.38
C ALA A 124 -5.57 -3.17 -15.00
N TYR A 125 -5.88 -3.32 -13.71
CA TYR A 125 -6.88 -4.27 -13.26
C TYR A 125 -8.27 -3.95 -13.83
N LYS A 126 -8.67 -2.67 -13.86
CA LYS A 126 -9.95 -2.23 -14.42
C LYS A 126 -10.04 -2.47 -15.93
N GLU A 127 -8.97 -2.21 -16.66
CA GLU A 127 -8.87 -2.48 -18.11
C GLU A 127 -8.96 -3.99 -18.42
N LEU A 128 -8.25 -4.83 -17.64
CA LEU A 128 -8.32 -6.28 -17.77
C LEU A 128 -9.73 -6.83 -17.47
N LYS A 129 -10.42 -6.26 -16.49
CA LYS A 129 -11.84 -6.58 -16.22
C LYS A 129 -12.74 -6.18 -17.39
N ARG A 130 -12.55 -5.00 -17.96
CA ARG A 130 -13.31 -4.54 -19.13
C ARG A 130 -13.11 -5.46 -20.33
N SER A 131 -11.88 -5.94 -20.52
CA SER A 131 -11.52 -6.89 -21.59
C SER A 131 -11.94 -8.34 -21.30
N ARG A 132 -12.64 -8.62 -20.20
CA ARG A 132 -13.05 -9.97 -19.77
C ARG A 132 -11.91 -10.98 -19.69
N THR A 133 -10.70 -10.52 -19.33
CA THR A 133 -9.50 -11.35 -19.18
C THR A 133 -9.70 -12.39 -18.06
N GLY A 134 -9.35 -13.65 -18.35
CA GLY A 134 -9.49 -14.74 -17.37
C GLY A 134 -8.64 -14.55 -16.12
N PRO A 135 -9.04 -15.10 -14.95
CA PRO A 135 -8.38 -14.83 -13.66
C PRO A 135 -6.88 -15.12 -13.63
N ARG A 136 -6.44 -16.27 -14.18
CA ARG A 136 -5.01 -16.64 -14.23
C ARG A 136 -4.19 -15.69 -15.10
N GLN A 137 -4.72 -15.31 -16.25
CA GLN A 137 -4.06 -14.38 -17.16
C GLN A 137 -3.98 -12.99 -16.54
N CYS A 138 -5.06 -12.54 -15.87
CA CYS A 138 -5.08 -11.30 -15.12
C CYS A 138 -3.99 -11.29 -14.03
N GLU A 139 -3.87 -12.34 -13.21
CA GLU A 139 -2.84 -12.43 -12.18
C GLU A 139 -1.44 -12.35 -12.77
N ASN A 140 -1.17 -13.06 -13.87
CA ASN A 140 0.13 -13.05 -14.54
C ASN A 140 0.51 -11.64 -15.09
N ILE A 141 -0.41 -10.97 -15.76
CA ILE A 141 -0.20 -9.61 -16.28
C ILE A 141 0.04 -8.63 -15.12
N MET A 142 -0.80 -8.69 -14.10
CA MET A 142 -0.66 -7.84 -12.91
C MET A 142 0.67 -8.06 -12.18
N MET A 143 1.15 -9.31 -12.11
CA MET A 143 2.45 -9.64 -11.52
C MET A 143 3.59 -9.03 -12.36
N GLN A 144 3.51 -9.06 -13.70
CA GLN A 144 4.50 -8.39 -14.56
C GLN A 144 4.53 -6.88 -14.32
N ILE A 145 3.36 -6.22 -14.29
CA ILE A 145 3.23 -4.78 -13.99
C ILE A 145 3.82 -4.47 -12.60
N ASN A 146 3.62 -5.34 -11.63
CA ASN A 146 4.17 -5.22 -10.26
C ASN A 146 5.63 -5.71 -10.16
N LYS A 147 6.38 -5.68 -11.25
CA LYS A 147 7.80 -6.04 -11.30
C LYS A 147 8.11 -7.44 -10.74
N GLY A 148 7.26 -8.41 -11.03
CA GLY A 148 7.38 -9.79 -10.59
C GLY A 148 7.07 -10.03 -9.10
N ARG A 149 6.59 -9.01 -8.38
CA ARG A 149 6.14 -9.14 -6.98
C ARG A 149 4.77 -9.79 -6.92
N SER A 150 4.47 -10.49 -5.81
CA SER A 150 3.15 -11.09 -5.58
C SER A 150 2.05 -10.03 -5.62
N VAL A 151 0.95 -10.37 -6.27
CA VAL A 151 -0.21 -9.47 -6.41
C VAL A 151 -1.47 -10.00 -5.70
N LYS A 152 -1.42 -11.17 -5.09
CA LYS A 152 -2.62 -11.81 -4.49
C LYS A 152 -3.33 -10.90 -3.49
N TYR A 153 -2.59 -10.35 -2.52
CA TYR A 153 -3.13 -9.42 -1.55
C TYR A 153 -3.60 -8.11 -2.21
N VAL A 154 -2.81 -7.59 -3.15
CA VAL A 154 -3.16 -6.38 -3.91
C VAL A 154 -4.45 -6.57 -4.69
N LEU A 155 -4.60 -7.68 -5.42
CA LEU A 155 -5.80 -7.99 -6.19
C LEU A 155 -7.04 -8.08 -5.30
N TYR A 156 -6.92 -8.71 -4.14
CA TYR A 156 -8.02 -8.78 -3.17
C TYR A 156 -8.52 -7.37 -2.76
N HIS A 157 -7.60 -6.43 -2.52
CA HIS A 157 -7.97 -5.04 -2.21
C HIS A 157 -8.51 -4.28 -3.43
N LEU A 158 -7.89 -4.45 -4.61
CA LEU A 158 -8.34 -3.79 -5.84
C LEU A 158 -9.74 -4.21 -6.24
N GLN A 159 -10.11 -5.48 -6.02
CA GLN A 159 -11.48 -5.96 -6.27
C GLN A 159 -12.55 -5.17 -5.50
N LYS A 160 -12.24 -4.75 -4.27
CA LYS A 160 -13.18 -4.01 -3.42
C LYS A 160 -13.36 -2.55 -3.81
N VAL A 161 -12.38 -1.97 -4.51
CA VAL A 161 -12.35 -0.54 -4.80
C VAL A 161 -12.49 -0.19 -6.29
N VAL A 162 -12.37 -1.20 -7.19
CA VAL A 162 -12.37 -0.99 -8.64
C VAL A 162 -13.65 -0.33 -9.16
N SER A 163 -14.78 -0.51 -8.49
CA SER A 163 -16.06 0.12 -8.86
C SER A 163 -16.12 1.62 -8.54
N TYR A 164 -15.30 2.10 -7.59
CA TYR A 164 -15.33 3.51 -7.21
C TYR A 164 -14.64 4.45 -8.22
N TRP A 165 -13.87 3.92 -9.16
CA TRP A 165 -13.05 4.70 -10.08
C TRP A 165 -13.43 4.42 -11.54
N THR A 166 -13.46 5.44 -12.37
CA THR A 166 -13.51 5.25 -13.83
C THR A 166 -12.08 5.15 -14.40
N ILE A 167 -11.95 4.68 -15.63
CA ILE A 167 -10.64 4.61 -16.33
C ILE A 167 -10.12 6.03 -16.56
N GLU A 168 -11.02 6.93 -16.95
CA GLU A 168 -10.76 8.34 -17.24
C GLU A 168 -10.23 9.06 -15.98
N GLU A 169 -10.89 8.90 -14.84
CA GLU A 169 -10.42 9.46 -13.56
C GLU A 169 -9.04 8.93 -13.15
N LEU A 170 -8.78 7.63 -13.37
CA LEU A 170 -7.48 7.06 -13.08
C LEU A 170 -6.36 7.62 -13.96
N HIS A 171 -6.63 7.85 -15.23
CA HIS A 171 -5.69 8.53 -16.13
C HIS A 171 -5.46 9.97 -15.69
N GLU A 172 -6.53 10.68 -15.35
CA GLU A 172 -6.45 12.07 -14.94
C GLU A 172 -5.64 12.25 -13.66
N ILE A 173 -5.92 11.49 -12.59
CA ILE A 173 -5.18 11.61 -11.35
C ILE A 173 -3.71 11.21 -11.50
N ILE A 174 -3.40 10.17 -12.26
CA ILE A 174 -2.02 9.78 -12.55
C ILE A 174 -1.30 10.96 -13.24
N SER A 175 -1.93 11.59 -14.23
CA SER A 175 -1.39 12.75 -14.92
C SER A 175 -1.18 13.95 -13.99
N ASN A 176 -2.18 14.26 -13.15
CA ASN A 176 -2.12 15.37 -12.21
C ASN A 176 -1.00 15.20 -11.16
N ILE A 177 -0.78 13.98 -10.67
CA ILE A 177 0.34 13.69 -9.77
C ILE A 177 1.69 13.92 -10.49
N PHE A 178 1.84 13.52 -11.75
CA PHE A 178 3.07 13.79 -12.52
C PHE A 178 3.28 15.28 -12.75
N VAL A 179 2.23 16.03 -13.06
CA VAL A 179 2.29 17.49 -13.21
C VAL A 179 2.72 18.13 -11.90
N LEU A 180 2.11 17.73 -10.79
CA LEU A 180 2.44 18.23 -9.46
C LEU A 180 3.92 17.93 -9.11
N GLN A 181 4.40 16.69 -9.31
CA GLN A 181 5.80 16.34 -9.10
C GLN A 181 6.75 17.21 -9.92
N ARG A 182 6.44 17.44 -11.19
CA ARG A 182 7.23 18.30 -12.08
C ARG A 182 7.27 19.74 -11.58
N ASN A 183 6.12 20.26 -11.17
CA ASN A 183 5.99 21.64 -10.72
C ASN A 183 6.70 21.88 -9.37
N ILE A 184 6.64 20.93 -8.45
CA ILE A 184 7.42 20.98 -7.19
C ILE A 184 8.93 20.99 -7.47
N ARG A 185 9.41 20.14 -8.39
CA ARG A 185 10.84 20.14 -8.79
C ARG A 185 11.28 21.45 -9.43
N ARG A 186 10.37 22.19 -10.05
CA ARG A 186 10.60 23.51 -10.66
C ARG A 186 10.39 24.67 -9.68
N GLY A 187 9.93 24.40 -8.46
CA GLY A 187 9.60 25.42 -7.48
C GLY A 187 8.34 26.24 -7.78
N THR A 188 7.49 25.76 -8.71
CA THR A 188 6.24 26.44 -9.12
C THR A 188 5.00 25.90 -8.42
N ALA A 189 5.13 24.87 -7.59
CA ALA A 189 4.07 24.30 -6.75
C ALA A 189 4.64 23.90 -5.39
N SER A 190 3.74 23.75 -4.39
CA SER A 190 4.07 23.29 -3.04
C SER A 190 3.69 21.83 -2.85
N VAL A 191 4.37 21.16 -1.92
CA VAL A 191 3.95 19.82 -1.46
C VAL A 191 2.57 19.82 -0.79
N SER A 192 2.16 20.97 -0.23
CA SER A 192 0.83 21.17 0.34
C SER A 192 -0.32 21.04 -0.68
N ASP A 193 -0.03 21.18 -1.97
CA ASP A 193 -1.02 21.02 -3.05
C ASP A 193 -1.52 19.57 -3.19
N MET A 194 -0.87 18.62 -2.50
CA MET A 194 -1.31 17.22 -2.47
C MET A 194 -2.62 17.02 -1.69
N GLY A 195 -2.82 17.74 -0.60
CA GLY A 195 -4.06 17.69 0.19
C GLY A 195 -5.30 18.04 -0.64
N PRO A 196 -5.35 19.24 -1.27
CA PRO A 196 -6.40 19.62 -2.22
C PRO A 196 -6.62 18.60 -3.35
N LEU A 197 -5.54 18.04 -3.94
CA LEU A 197 -5.65 17.02 -4.98
C LEU A 197 -6.35 15.76 -4.46
N VAL A 198 -5.99 15.27 -3.29
CA VAL A 198 -6.63 14.11 -2.65
C VAL A 198 -8.09 14.41 -2.34
N CYS A 199 -8.40 15.61 -1.81
CA CYS A 199 -9.76 16.05 -1.51
C CYS A 199 -10.64 16.04 -2.77
N LEU A 200 -10.15 16.59 -3.88
CA LEU A 200 -10.85 16.65 -5.17
C LEU A 200 -11.32 15.25 -5.60
N TYR A 201 -10.43 14.27 -5.61
CA TYR A 201 -10.78 12.92 -6.06
C TYR A 201 -11.59 12.12 -5.04
N CYS A 202 -11.49 12.42 -3.75
CA CYS A 202 -12.33 11.79 -2.73
C CYS A 202 -13.76 12.36 -2.71
N SER A 203 -13.95 13.62 -3.11
CA SER A 203 -15.27 14.29 -3.14
C SER A 203 -16.14 13.85 -4.33
N HIS A 204 -15.52 13.39 -5.42
CA HIS A 204 -16.26 12.83 -6.55
C HIS A 204 -16.75 11.44 -6.16
N LYS A 205 -17.99 11.35 -5.67
CA LYS A 205 -18.69 10.05 -5.61
C LYS A 205 -18.85 9.61 -7.05
N GLY A 206 -18.09 8.59 -7.46
CA GLY A 206 -18.26 7.97 -8.78
C GLY A 206 -19.73 7.74 -9.03
N GLY A 207 -20.24 8.26 -10.14
CA GLY A 207 -21.61 8.05 -10.54
C GLY A 207 -21.91 6.55 -10.56
N VAL A 208 -22.97 6.18 -9.87
CA VAL A 208 -23.63 4.87 -9.95
C VAL A 208 -24.20 4.70 -11.35
#